data_3bbb89a2ad0f8d0c9e09ac13a0c9fcca
#
_entry.id   3bbb89a2ad0f8d0c9e09ac13a0c9fcca
#
_cell.length_a   1.000
_cell.length_b   1.000
_cell.length_c   1.000
_cell.angle_alpha   90.00
_cell.angle_beta   90.00
_cell.angle_gamma   90.00
#
_symmetry.space_group_name_H-M   'P 1'
#
loop_
_entity.id
_entity.type
_entity.pdbx_description
1 polymer ?
#
loop_
_entity_poly.entity_id
_entity_poly.type
_entity_poly.pdbx_seq_one_letter_code
_entity_poly.pdbx_strand_id
1 'polypeptide(L)'
;AEITAIEAAVTQLSEKLAMDVVIVTTKDTGGKSSQDYADDFYDQNGYGIGDEADGALLLINMQDREVYISTCGQTIRYLTDARIDSILDAIYTDLGDGNYAKAVSSFLEELDYYVGLGIPENQYNQDENGVVSPYKPPMPAGEKIAIFALISCLIGAIVVAIMAAGNKGRSTINQNTYLENKALNILSRQDQHINTSVTHVTINTNNGGSSSGGGRSSTHTSSSGRSHGGGGRKF
;
A
#
# COMPACT_ATOMS: atom_id res chain seq x y z
N ALA A 1 -34.73 7.85 -16.54
CA ALA A 1 -33.88 8.95 -17.02
C ALA A 1 -32.75 9.26 -16.00
N GLU A 2 -33.07 9.53 -14.71
CA GLU A 2 -32.06 9.85 -13.69
C GLU A 2 -31.14 8.65 -13.40
N ILE A 3 -31.67 7.46 -13.18
CA ILE A 3 -30.90 6.25 -12.93
C ILE A 3 -29.87 5.99 -14.04
N THR A 4 -30.33 6.05 -15.29
CA THR A 4 -29.46 5.81 -16.46
C THR A 4 -28.35 6.87 -16.59
N ALA A 5 -28.60 8.11 -16.17
CA ALA A 5 -27.60 9.16 -16.14
C ALA A 5 -26.55 8.89 -15.05
N ILE A 6 -26.99 8.45 -13.86
CA ILE A 6 -26.10 8.07 -12.74
C ILE A 6 -25.25 6.85 -13.14
N GLU A 7 -25.85 5.80 -13.70
CA GLU A 7 -25.13 4.62 -14.18
C GLU A 7 -24.03 4.97 -15.18
N ALA A 8 -24.34 5.87 -16.13
CA ALA A 8 -23.35 6.34 -17.09
C ALA A 8 -22.23 7.15 -16.42
N ALA A 9 -22.56 8.02 -15.45
CA ALA A 9 -21.58 8.81 -14.73
C ALA A 9 -20.67 7.91 -13.85
N VAL A 10 -21.24 6.92 -13.19
CA VAL A 10 -20.49 5.92 -12.38
C VAL A 10 -19.52 5.16 -13.29
N THR A 11 -19.99 4.63 -14.42
CA THR A 11 -19.13 3.89 -15.36
C THR A 11 -17.99 4.76 -15.87
N GLN A 12 -18.30 5.98 -16.30
CA GLN A 12 -17.29 6.91 -16.80
C GLN A 12 -16.25 7.26 -15.72
N LEU A 13 -16.68 7.45 -14.49
CA LEU A 13 -15.79 7.78 -13.39
C LEU A 13 -14.92 6.58 -13.00
N SER A 14 -15.48 5.37 -12.96
CA SER A 14 -14.73 4.13 -12.70
C SER A 14 -13.61 3.93 -13.74
N GLU A 15 -13.92 4.12 -15.02
CA GLU A 15 -12.92 4.03 -16.09
C GLU A 15 -11.83 5.11 -15.95
N LYS A 16 -12.24 6.36 -15.66
CA LYS A 16 -11.32 7.49 -15.50
C LYS A 16 -10.35 7.30 -14.36
N LEU A 17 -10.82 6.81 -13.22
CA LEU A 17 -10.05 6.67 -12.00
C LEU A 17 -9.33 5.30 -11.89
N ALA A 18 -9.64 4.36 -12.79
CA ALA A 18 -9.17 2.99 -12.77
C ALA A 18 -9.45 2.28 -11.42
N MET A 19 -10.64 2.54 -10.85
CA MET A 19 -11.15 1.92 -9.62
C MET A 19 -12.64 1.66 -9.74
N ASP A 20 -13.17 0.65 -9.04
CA ASP A 20 -14.61 0.43 -9.04
C ASP A 20 -15.33 1.48 -8.18
N VAL A 21 -16.36 2.10 -8.76
CA VAL A 21 -17.28 3.00 -8.05
C VAL A 21 -18.64 2.34 -8.01
N VAL A 22 -19.14 2.08 -6.80
CA VAL A 22 -20.38 1.31 -6.61
C VAL A 22 -21.37 2.13 -5.77
N ILE A 23 -22.61 2.20 -6.23
CA ILE A 23 -23.69 2.87 -5.51
C ILE A 23 -24.75 1.83 -5.14
N VAL A 24 -25.02 1.70 -3.85
CA VAL A 24 -26.00 0.74 -3.32
C VAL A 24 -27.03 1.45 -2.49
N THR A 25 -28.31 1.12 -2.74
CA THR A 25 -29.42 1.56 -1.89
C THR A 25 -30.14 0.32 -1.35
N THR A 26 -30.31 0.23 -0.04
CA THR A 26 -31.01 -0.89 0.59
C THR A 26 -32.08 -0.42 1.57
N LYS A 27 -33.09 -1.24 1.74
CA LYS A 27 -34.14 -1.08 2.79
C LYS A 27 -34.03 -2.13 3.87
N ASP A 28 -33.10 -3.07 3.70
CA ASP A 28 -32.87 -4.17 4.64
C ASP A 28 -31.40 -4.59 4.56
N THR A 29 -30.69 -4.49 5.68
CA THR A 29 -29.31 -4.94 5.81
C THR A 29 -29.18 -6.38 6.32
N GLY A 30 -30.30 -7.05 6.54
CA GLY A 30 -30.31 -8.40 7.12
C GLY A 30 -29.79 -8.43 8.56
N GLY A 31 -29.89 -7.31 9.27
CA GLY A 31 -29.42 -7.15 10.65
C GLY A 31 -27.93 -6.82 10.78
N LYS A 32 -27.22 -6.57 9.67
CA LYS A 32 -25.84 -6.09 9.67
C LYS A 32 -25.81 -4.58 9.91
N SER A 33 -24.68 -4.09 10.45
CA SER A 33 -24.38 -2.66 10.42
C SER A 33 -24.25 -2.17 8.97
N SER A 34 -24.38 -0.86 8.73
CA SER A 34 -24.16 -0.27 7.42
C SER A 34 -22.75 -0.54 6.92
N GLN A 35 -21.77 -0.53 7.82
CA GLN A 35 -20.39 -0.89 7.55
C GLN A 35 -20.26 -2.34 7.05
N ASP A 36 -20.68 -3.31 7.88
CA ASP A 36 -20.56 -4.73 7.53
C ASP A 36 -21.32 -5.08 6.25
N TYR A 37 -22.49 -4.43 6.04
CA TYR A 37 -23.27 -4.64 4.82
C TYR A 37 -22.55 -4.12 3.59
N ALA A 38 -21.98 -2.90 3.65
CA ALA A 38 -21.28 -2.28 2.52
C ALA A 38 -20.04 -3.09 2.13
N ASP A 39 -19.23 -3.48 3.13
CA ASP A 39 -18.00 -4.24 2.92
C ASP A 39 -18.30 -5.64 2.37
N ASP A 40 -19.23 -6.35 2.98
CA ASP A 40 -19.66 -7.68 2.51
C ASP A 40 -20.27 -7.62 1.10
N PHE A 41 -21.05 -6.58 0.79
CA PHE A 41 -21.62 -6.39 -0.54
C PHE A 41 -20.50 -6.19 -1.58
N TYR A 42 -19.52 -5.37 -1.25
CA TYR A 42 -18.37 -5.14 -2.12
C TYR A 42 -17.60 -6.42 -2.40
N ASP A 43 -17.25 -7.15 -1.34
CA ASP A 43 -16.44 -8.35 -1.43
C ASP A 43 -17.15 -9.53 -2.10
N GLN A 44 -18.42 -9.79 -1.72
CA GLN A 44 -19.18 -10.93 -2.23
C GLN A 44 -19.56 -10.81 -3.71
N ASN A 45 -19.70 -9.56 -4.21
CA ASN A 45 -19.96 -9.33 -5.62
C ASN A 45 -18.67 -9.18 -6.44
N GLY A 46 -17.49 -9.29 -5.80
CA GLY A 46 -16.20 -9.27 -6.47
C GLY A 46 -15.82 -7.93 -7.06
N TYR A 47 -16.28 -6.82 -6.45
CA TYR A 47 -15.88 -5.49 -6.84
C TYR A 47 -14.42 -5.19 -6.52
N GLY A 48 -13.87 -4.22 -7.22
CA GLY A 48 -12.51 -3.72 -7.10
C GLY A 48 -11.61 -4.07 -8.27
N ILE A 49 -10.82 -3.11 -8.70
CA ILE A 49 -9.90 -3.26 -9.83
C ILE A 49 -8.50 -3.58 -9.31
N GLY A 50 -7.79 -4.45 -10.02
CA GLY A 50 -6.42 -4.85 -9.70
C GLY A 50 -6.27 -5.80 -8.51
N ASP A 51 -5.01 -6.05 -8.13
CA ASP A 51 -4.66 -7.02 -7.09
C ASP A 51 -5.10 -6.57 -5.69
N GLU A 52 -5.22 -5.26 -5.46
CA GLU A 52 -5.64 -4.67 -4.19
C GLU A 52 -7.15 -4.42 -4.13
N ALA A 53 -7.89 -4.73 -5.20
CA ALA A 53 -9.32 -4.50 -5.35
C ALA A 53 -9.73 -3.03 -5.10
N ASP A 54 -9.07 -2.12 -5.82
CA ASP A 54 -9.25 -0.68 -5.67
C ASP A 54 -10.68 -0.24 -5.98
N GLY A 55 -11.30 0.48 -5.06
CA GLY A 55 -12.63 1.03 -5.27
C GLY A 55 -13.28 1.67 -4.07
N ALA A 56 -14.43 2.29 -4.32
CA ALA A 56 -15.29 2.92 -3.33
C ALA A 56 -16.75 2.53 -3.53
N LEU A 57 -17.45 2.24 -2.44
CA LEU A 57 -18.87 1.96 -2.42
C LEU A 57 -19.59 2.99 -1.55
N LEU A 58 -20.63 3.64 -2.11
CA LEU A 58 -21.57 4.46 -1.37
C LEU A 58 -22.82 3.63 -1.08
N LEU A 59 -23.06 3.33 0.18
CA LEU A 59 -24.29 2.70 0.65
C LEU A 59 -25.25 3.75 1.20
N ILE A 60 -26.49 3.75 0.70
CA ILE A 60 -27.61 4.49 1.26
C ILE A 60 -28.55 3.49 1.94
N ASN A 61 -28.41 3.36 3.25
CA ASN A 61 -29.23 2.48 4.07
C ASN A 61 -30.54 3.21 4.48
N MET A 62 -31.61 2.89 3.80
CA MET A 62 -32.92 3.50 4.02
C MET A 62 -33.61 2.94 5.30
N GLN A 63 -33.20 1.79 5.78
CA GLN A 63 -33.74 1.20 7.02
C GLN A 63 -33.37 2.05 8.23
N ASP A 64 -32.08 2.38 8.35
CA ASP A 64 -31.53 3.10 9.49
C ASP A 64 -31.33 4.59 9.23
N ARG A 65 -31.67 5.04 8.00
CA ARG A 65 -31.37 6.38 7.50
C ARG A 65 -29.92 6.73 7.70
N GLU A 66 -29.06 5.87 7.20
CA GLU A 66 -27.62 5.99 7.33
C GLU A 66 -26.95 5.88 5.96
N VAL A 67 -25.99 6.75 5.71
CA VAL A 67 -25.09 6.67 4.55
C VAL A 67 -23.74 6.14 5.04
N TYR A 68 -23.16 5.24 4.28
CA TYR A 68 -21.83 4.71 4.56
C TYR A 68 -20.98 4.68 3.29
N ILE A 69 -19.74 5.13 3.40
CA ILE A 69 -18.75 5.02 2.32
C ILE A 69 -17.76 3.94 2.74
N SER A 70 -17.68 2.86 1.97
CA SER A 70 -16.64 1.83 2.11
C SER A 70 -15.58 2.03 1.04
N THR A 71 -14.32 1.86 1.42
CA THR A 71 -13.16 1.99 0.51
C THR A 71 -12.28 0.76 0.61
N CYS A 72 -11.70 0.33 -0.51
CA CYS A 72 -10.81 -0.83 -0.58
C CYS A 72 -9.56 -0.51 -1.40
N GLY A 73 -8.46 -1.23 -1.11
CA GLY A 73 -7.20 -1.08 -1.82
C GLY A 73 -6.56 0.30 -1.67
N GLN A 74 -6.04 0.83 -2.76
CA GLN A 74 -5.43 2.16 -2.77
C GLN A 74 -6.43 3.29 -2.50
N THR A 75 -7.73 3.06 -2.72
CA THR A 75 -8.76 4.06 -2.45
C THR A 75 -8.79 4.49 -0.99
N ILE A 76 -8.44 3.59 -0.05
CA ILE A 76 -8.25 3.93 1.38
C ILE A 76 -7.23 5.06 1.55
N ARG A 77 -6.24 5.18 0.64
CA ARG A 77 -5.19 6.19 0.70
C ARG A 77 -5.63 7.54 0.12
N TYR A 78 -6.44 7.50 -0.93
CA TYR A 78 -7.03 8.70 -1.50
C TYR A 78 -8.08 9.28 -0.58
N LEU A 79 -8.94 8.44 0.00
CA LEU A 79 -10.04 8.84 0.88
C LEU A 79 -9.68 8.58 2.35
N THR A 80 -8.96 9.54 2.93
CA THR A 80 -8.71 9.54 4.39
C THR A 80 -10.00 9.81 5.16
N ASP A 81 -10.00 9.52 6.46
CA ASP A 81 -11.16 9.77 7.33
C ASP A 81 -11.68 11.21 7.17
N ALA A 82 -10.78 12.20 7.16
CA ALA A 82 -11.16 13.62 7.00
C ALA A 82 -11.78 13.93 5.63
N ARG A 83 -11.34 13.26 4.57
CA ARG A 83 -11.92 13.42 3.23
C ARG A 83 -13.28 12.74 3.14
N ILE A 84 -13.43 11.56 3.73
CA ILE A 84 -14.72 10.87 3.84
C ILE A 84 -15.72 11.74 4.61
N ASP A 85 -15.32 12.31 5.75
CA ASP A 85 -16.17 13.23 6.50
C ASP A 85 -16.61 14.43 5.65
N SER A 86 -15.70 14.99 4.84
CA SER A 86 -16.02 16.10 3.94
C SER A 86 -17.01 15.71 2.85
N ILE A 87 -16.87 14.52 2.27
CA ILE A 87 -17.80 13.97 1.29
C ILE A 87 -19.18 13.78 1.94
N LEU A 88 -19.22 13.19 3.14
CA LEU A 88 -20.46 12.99 3.89
C LEU A 88 -21.15 14.32 4.20
N ASP A 89 -20.39 15.37 4.56
CA ASP A 89 -20.94 16.73 4.76
C ASP A 89 -21.56 17.29 3.47
N ALA A 90 -20.93 17.08 2.33
CA ALA A 90 -21.41 17.57 1.03
C ALA A 90 -22.74 16.94 0.63
N ILE A 91 -22.94 15.64 0.92
CA ILE A 91 -24.15 14.90 0.50
C ILE A 91 -25.25 14.88 1.56
N TYR A 92 -24.96 15.25 2.79
CA TYR A 92 -25.84 15.09 3.96
C TYR A 92 -27.21 15.76 3.78
N THR A 93 -27.22 17.03 3.37
CA THR A 93 -28.46 17.81 3.22
C THR A 93 -29.35 17.20 2.14
N ASP A 94 -28.79 16.86 0.99
CA ASP A 94 -29.55 16.28 -0.12
C ASP A 94 -30.14 14.90 0.24
N LEU A 95 -29.41 14.08 1.01
CA LEU A 95 -29.94 12.82 1.54
C LEU A 95 -31.11 13.06 2.52
N GLY A 96 -30.98 14.02 3.42
CA GLY A 96 -32.01 14.39 4.37
C GLY A 96 -33.30 14.86 3.71
N ASP A 97 -33.16 15.62 2.63
CA ASP A 97 -34.26 16.15 1.82
C ASP A 97 -34.86 15.12 0.83
N GLY A 98 -34.25 13.93 0.72
CA GLY A 98 -34.68 12.88 -0.21
C GLY A 98 -34.21 13.07 -1.66
N ASN A 99 -33.26 13.99 -1.90
CA ASN A 99 -32.68 14.27 -3.21
C ASN A 99 -31.54 13.27 -3.54
N TYR A 100 -31.81 11.98 -3.51
CA TYR A 100 -30.80 10.93 -3.60
C TYR A 100 -29.95 11.01 -4.88
N ALA A 101 -30.55 11.34 -6.03
CA ALA A 101 -29.82 11.47 -7.28
C ALA A 101 -28.78 12.60 -7.22
N LYS A 102 -29.14 13.72 -6.57
CA LYS A 102 -28.23 14.84 -6.38
C LYS A 102 -27.11 14.48 -5.39
N ALA A 103 -27.45 13.82 -4.29
CA ALA A 103 -26.47 13.34 -3.32
C ALA A 103 -25.44 12.40 -3.96
N VAL A 104 -25.89 11.48 -4.82
CA VAL A 104 -24.98 10.59 -5.59
C VAL A 104 -24.10 11.40 -6.53
N SER A 105 -24.66 12.37 -7.25
CA SER A 105 -23.85 13.22 -8.15
C SER A 105 -22.77 13.99 -7.39
N SER A 106 -23.12 14.57 -6.24
CA SER A 106 -22.15 15.25 -5.37
C SER A 106 -21.08 14.30 -4.85
N PHE A 107 -21.46 13.07 -4.48
CA PHE A 107 -20.49 12.03 -4.11
C PHE A 107 -19.47 11.75 -5.23
N LEU A 108 -19.95 11.59 -6.47
CA LEU A 108 -19.09 11.33 -7.63
C LEU A 108 -18.14 12.50 -7.92
N GLU A 109 -18.62 13.73 -7.78
CA GLU A 109 -17.82 14.95 -7.95
C GLU A 109 -16.72 15.06 -6.89
N GLU A 110 -17.05 14.84 -5.62
CA GLU A 110 -16.10 14.87 -4.51
C GLU A 110 -15.09 13.72 -4.61
N LEU A 111 -15.51 12.51 -5.02
CA LEU A 111 -14.62 11.38 -5.24
C LEU A 111 -13.59 11.73 -6.33
N ASP A 112 -14.04 12.26 -7.48
CA ASP A 112 -13.17 12.71 -8.57
C ASP A 112 -12.17 13.77 -8.09
N TYR A 113 -12.66 14.74 -7.32
CA TYR A 113 -11.84 15.81 -6.76
C TYR A 113 -10.75 15.28 -5.84
N TYR A 114 -11.09 14.44 -4.86
CA TYR A 114 -10.10 13.94 -3.88
C TYR A 114 -9.10 12.97 -4.50
N VAL A 115 -9.52 12.13 -5.44
CA VAL A 115 -8.59 11.28 -6.18
C VAL A 115 -7.67 12.13 -7.06
N GLY A 116 -8.20 13.19 -7.68
CA GLY A 116 -7.41 14.16 -8.46
C GLY A 116 -6.37 14.92 -7.64
N LEU A 117 -6.63 15.19 -6.35
CA LEU A 117 -5.66 15.77 -5.43
C LEU A 117 -4.50 14.81 -5.09
N GLY A 118 -4.67 13.52 -5.33
CA GLY A 118 -3.68 12.50 -4.99
C GLY A 118 -3.69 12.10 -3.52
N ILE A 119 -2.77 11.20 -3.19
CA ILE A 119 -2.60 10.68 -1.83
C ILE A 119 -1.90 11.74 -0.97
N PRO A 120 -2.48 12.14 0.18
CA PRO A 120 -1.85 13.09 1.09
C PRO A 120 -0.49 12.59 1.61
N GLU A 121 0.40 13.50 1.92
CA GLU A 121 1.68 13.16 2.55
C GLU A 121 1.50 12.62 3.97
N ASN A 122 2.48 11.84 4.44
CA ASN A 122 2.52 11.27 5.79
C ASN A 122 1.31 10.41 6.16
N GLN A 123 0.81 9.64 5.21
CA GLN A 123 -0.29 8.69 5.41
C GLN A 123 0.07 7.60 6.41
N TYR A 124 -0.86 7.29 7.28
CA TYR A 124 -0.80 6.12 8.15
C TYR A 124 -2.17 5.46 8.27
N ASN A 125 -2.17 4.16 8.50
CA ASN A 125 -3.37 3.40 8.83
C ASN A 125 -3.47 3.24 10.34
N GLN A 126 -4.69 3.25 10.83
CA GLN A 126 -4.98 2.80 12.17
C GLN A 126 -6.01 1.68 12.07
N ASP A 127 -5.63 0.46 12.50
CA ASP A 127 -6.56 -0.67 12.51
C ASP A 127 -7.58 -0.57 13.66
N GLU A 128 -8.52 -1.50 13.69
CA GLU A 128 -9.59 -1.59 14.71
C GLU A 128 -9.05 -1.76 16.14
N ASN A 129 -7.81 -2.23 16.30
CA ASN A 129 -7.11 -2.37 17.57
C ASN A 129 -6.29 -1.12 17.93
N GLY A 130 -6.35 -0.07 17.10
CA GLY A 130 -5.60 1.16 17.28
C GLY A 130 -4.12 1.06 16.88
N VAL A 131 -3.69 -0.03 16.23
CA VAL A 131 -2.30 -0.18 15.79
C VAL A 131 -2.06 0.72 14.58
N VAL A 132 -1.07 1.59 14.71
CA VAL A 132 -0.69 2.54 13.66
C VAL A 132 0.40 1.94 12.79
N SER A 133 0.16 1.88 11.49
CA SER A 133 1.15 1.48 10.50
C SER A 133 1.36 2.60 9.47
N PRO A 134 2.61 3.07 9.26
CA PRO A 134 2.88 4.07 8.24
C PRO A 134 2.62 3.50 6.85
N TYR A 135 1.98 4.29 6.00
CA TYR A 135 1.81 3.91 4.61
C TYR A 135 3.16 3.93 3.89
N LYS A 136 3.48 2.82 3.25
CA LYS A 136 4.61 2.72 2.33
C LYS A 136 4.04 2.59 0.91
N PRO A 137 4.23 3.61 0.06
CA PRO A 137 3.75 3.51 -1.32
C PRO A 137 4.37 2.29 -2.00
N PRO A 138 3.64 1.63 -2.89
CA PRO A 138 4.18 0.52 -3.65
C PRO A 138 5.41 0.99 -4.42
N MET A 139 6.48 0.20 -4.36
CA MET A 139 7.74 0.52 -5.02
C MET A 139 7.53 0.66 -6.52
N PRO A 140 7.96 1.78 -7.15
CA PRO A 140 7.82 1.96 -8.59
C PRO A 140 8.40 0.80 -9.39
N ALA A 141 7.79 0.46 -10.52
CA ALA A 141 8.24 -0.66 -11.35
C ALA A 141 9.73 -0.53 -11.75
N GLY A 142 10.20 0.70 -12.00
CA GLY A 142 11.59 0.98 -12.33
C GLY A 142 12.56 0.62 -11.18
N GLU A 143 12.20 0.90 -9.95
CA GLU A 143 13.01 0.54 -8.77
C GLU A 143 13.03 -0.97 -8.54
N LYS A 144 11.90 -1.65 -8.72
CA LYS A 144 11.84 -3.13 -8.67
C LYS A 144 12.78 -3.75 -9.69
N ILE A 145 12.73 -3.27 -10.95
CA ILE A 145 13.61 -3.74 -12.02
C ILE A 145 15.08 -3.49 -11.67
N ALA A 146 15.43 -2.31 -11.13
CA ALA A 146 16.80 -1.99 -10.74
C ALA A 146 17.31 -2.91 -9.62
N ILE A 147 16.50 -3.22 -8.63
CA ILE A 147 16.85 -4.14 -7.53
C ILE A 147 17.06 -5.55 -8.09
N PHE A 148 16.17 -6.05 -8.94
CA PHE A 148 16.32 -7.37 -9.55
C PHE A 148 17.57 -7.44 -10.44
N ALA A 149 17.90 -6.38 -11.18
CA ALA A 149 19.11 -6.29 -11.99
C ALA A 149 20.38 -6.34 -11.12
N LEU A 150 20.39 -5.61 -10.00
CA LEU A 150 21.51 -5.65 -9.05
C LEU A 150 21.71 -7.03 -8.44
N ILE A 151 20.62 -7.68 -8.00
CA ILE A 151 20.67 -9.05 -7.45
C ILE A 151 21.21 -10.02 -8.52
N SER A 152 20.73 -9.91 -9.75
CA SER A 152 21.17 -10.76 -10.87
C SER A 152 22.66 -10.57 -11.20
N CYS A 153 23.15 -9.33 -11.21
CA CYS A 153 24.58 -9.02 -11.39
C CYS A 153 25.44 -9.61 -10.26
N LEU A 154 24.95 -9.55 -9.01
CA LEU A 154 25.67 -10.06 -7.86
C LEU A 154 25.79 -11.58 -7.92
N ILE A 155 24.69 -12.27 -8.25
CA ILE A 155 24.70 -13.74 -8.48
C ILE A 155 25.64 -14.10 -9.62
N GLY A 156 25.57 -13.38 -10.74
CA GLY A 156 26.46 -13.59 -11.88
C GLY A 156 27.94 -13.43 -11.52
N ALA A 157 28.28 -12.37 -10.76
CA ALA A 157 29.64 -12.14 -10.29
C ALA A 157 30.16 -13.28 -9.37
N ILE A 158 29.30 -13.79 -8.47
CA ILE A 158 29.65 -14.93 -7.61
C ILE A 158 29.94 -16.19 -8.44
N VAL A 159 29.10 -16.49 -9.44
CA VAL A 159 29.29 -17.66 -10.31
C VAL A 159 30.59 -17.53 -11.09
N VAL A 160 30.88 -16.36 -11.68
CA VAL A 160 32.12 -16.08 -12.39
C VAL A 160 33.34 -16.22 -11.46
N ALA A 161 33.24 -15.71 -10.22
CA ALA A 161 34.31 -15.83 -9.24
C ALA A 161 34.60 -17.30 -8.86
N ILE A 162 33.55 -18.12 -8.68
CA ILE A 162 33.68 -19.56 -8.41
C ILE A 162 34.35 -20.27 -9.57
N MET A 163 33.91 -19.97 -10.83
CA MET A 163 34.52 -20.56 -12.03
C MET A 163 35.99 -20.14 -12.20
N ALA A 164 36.29 -18.85 -11.97
CA ALA A 164 37.67 -18.35 -12.04
C ALA A 164 38.56 -18.98 -10.93
N ALA A 165 38.04 -19.19 -9.75
CA ALA A 165 38.77 -19.86 -8.67
C ALA A 165 39.02 -21.34 -8.96
N GLY A 166 38.05 -22.02 -9.64
CA GLY A 166 38.19 -23.41 -10.08
C GLY A 166 39.15 -23.59 -11.26
N ASN A 167 39.32 -22.56 -12.11
CA ASN A 167 40.17 -22.57 -13.31
C ASN A 167 41.59 -22.01 -13.02
N LYS A 168 42.08 -21.98 -11.82
CA LYS A 168 43.49 -21.73 -11.56
C LYS A 168 44.27 -22.86 -12.18
N GLY A 169 44.79 -22.61 -13.38
CA GLY A 169 45.70 -23.51 -14.04
C GLY A 169 46.81 -23.90 -13.05
N ARG A 170 46.97 -25.18 -12.80
CA ARG A 170 48.11 -25.68 -12.04
C ARG A 170 49.36 -25.24 -12.81
N SER A 171 49.98 -24.17 -12.35
CA SER A 171 51.37 -23.92 -12.77
C SER A 171 52.21 -25.06 -12.25
N THR A 172 52.55 -25.98 -13.13
CA THR A 172 53.46 -27.11 -12.83
C THR A 172 54.88 -26.64 -12.72
N ILE A 173 55.17 -25.35 -12.89
CA ILE A 173 56.51 -24.77 -12.77
C ILE A 173 56.56 -23.90 -11.55
N ASN A 174 57.09 -24.42 -10.50
CA ASN A 174 57.44 -23.74 -9.23
C ASN A 174 58.90 -23.25 -9.36
N GLN A 175 59.25 -22.16 -8.67
CA GLN A 175 60.64 -21.72 -8.57
C GLN A 175 61.60 -22.84 -8.11
N ASN A 176 61.07 -23.85 -7.41
CA ASN A 176 61.83 -25.01 -6.94
C ASN A 176 62.02 -26.08 -8.04
N THR A 177 61.45 -25.95 -9.23
CA THR A 177 61.63 -26.93 -10.35
C THR A 177 62.99 -26.78 -11.02
N TYR A 178 63.65 -25.64 -10.86
CA TYR A 178 64.94 -25.32 -11.47
C TYR A 178 66.08 -25.02 -10.49
N LEU A 179 65.79 -25.07 -9.17
CA LEU A 179 66.81 -24.88 -8.15
C LEU A 179 67.08 -26.22 -7.46
N GLU A 180 68.23 -26.82 -7.72
CA GLU A 180 68.77 -27.91 -6.88
C GLU A 180 68.78 -27.50 -5.43
N ASN A 181 68.35 -28.43 -4.57
CA ASN A 181 68.23 -28.30 -3.12
C ASN A 181 69.40 -27.58 -2.44
N LYS A 182 69.37 -26.24 -2.41
CA LYS A 182 70.14 -25.49 -1.41
C LYS A 182 69.18 -24.55 -0.70
N ALA A 183 68.90 -24.90 0.54
CA ALA A 183 68.03 -24.30 1.48
C ALA A 183 68.16 -22.76 1.56
N LEU A 184 67.10 -22.05 1.28
CA LEU A 184 66.88 -20.69 1.76
C LEU A 184 66.53 -20.80 3.24
N ASN A 185 67.53 -20.51 4.10
CA ASN A 185 67.31 -20.49 5.54
C ASN A 185 66.72 -19.14 5.94
N ILE A 186 65.42 -19.07 6.15
CA ILE A 186 64.78 -17.88 6.69
C ILE A 186 65.00 -17.86 8.21
N LEU A 187 65.87 -16.97 8.65
CA LEU A 187 66.30 -16.89 10.04
C LEU A 187 65.39 -16.10 10.97
N SER A 188 64.40 -15.38 10.43
CA SER A 188 63.42 -14.68 11.26
C SER A 188 62.16 -14.34 10.44
N ARG A 189 61.00 -14.68 10.96
CA ARG A 189 59.68 -14.21 10.53
C ARG A 189 58.97 -13.58 11.74
N GLN A 190 58.75 -12.28 11.67
CA GLN A 190 58.05 -11.55 12.72
C GLN A 190 56.72 -11.06 12.16
N ASP A 191 55.62 -11.65 12.63
CA ASP A 191 54.26 -11.19 12.37
C ASP A 191 53.87 -10.22 13.48
N GLN A 192 53.62 -8.95 13.13
CA GLN A 192 53.15 -7.94 14.06
C GLN A 192 51.68 -7.69 13.85
N HIS A 193 50.86 -8.09 14.82
CA HIS A 193 49.44 -7.83 14.82
C HIS A 193 49.19 -6.36 15.12
N ILE A 194 48.57 -5.63 14.18
CA ILE A 194 48.13 -4.24 14.35
C ILE A 194 46.65 -4.26 14.67
N ASN A 195 46.32 -3.65 15.77
CA ASN A 195 45.06 -3.59 16.50
C ASN A 195 43.83 -3.30 15.60
N THR A 196 42.72 -4.06 15.77
CA THR A 196 41.44 -3.83 15.17
C THR A 196 40.54 -3.08 16.16
N SER A 197 40.16 -1.84 15.81
CA SER A 197 39.18 -1.05 16.56
C SER A 197 37.81 -1.23 15.99
N VAL A 198 36.84 -1.73 16.77
CA VAL A 198 35.45 -1.84 16.43
C VAL A 198 34.68 -0.76 17.17
N THR A 199 34.08 0.17 16.43
CA THR A 199 33.22 1.23 16.98
C THR A 199 31.77 0.84 16.79
N HIS A 200 31.02 0.67 17.87
CA HIS A 200 29.58 0.51 17.86
C HIS A 200 28.90 1.88 17.95
N VAL A 201 28.09 2.21 16.97
CA VAL A 201 27.20 3.39 17.00
C VAL A 201 25.79 2.90 17.27
N THR A 202 25.24 3.27 18.43
CA THR A 202 23.84 3.02 18.77
C THR A 202 23.00 4.15 18.20
N ILE A 203 22.16 3.84 17.22
CA ILE A 203 21.18 4.81 16.68
C ILE A 203 19.91 4.70 17.53
N ASN A 204 19.66 5.75 18.32
CA ASN A 204 18.44 5.87 19.11
C ASN A 204 17.33 6.47 18.25
N THR A 205 16.40 5.64 17.77
CA THR A 205 15.20 6.09 17.06
C THR A 205 14.06 6.29 18.04
N ASN A 206 14.13 7.35 18.83
CA ASN A 206 12.99 7.85 19.58
C ASN A 206 12.39 8.99 18.77
N ASN A 207 11.40 8.72 17.93
CA ASN A 207 10.64 9.77 17.25
C ASN A 207 9.18 9.68 17.68
N GLY A 208 8.92 10.22 18.86
CA GLY A 208 7.58 10.59 19.29
C GLY A 208 7.24 11.93 18.64
N GLY A 209 6.67 11.89 17.45
CA GLY A 209 6.14 13.05 16.74
C GLY A 209 4.63 12.98 16.69
N SER A 210 3.97 13.67 17.60
CA SER A 210 2.56 14.03 17.47
C SER A 210 2.44 14.96 16.25
N SER A 211 1.90 14.50 15.13
CA SER A 211 1.52 15.37 14.03
C SER A 211 0.00 15.36 13.87
N SER A 212 -0.56 16.50 14.19
CA SER A 212 -1.92 16.88 13.84
C SER A 212 -2.06 16.99 12.32
N GLY A 213 -3.08 16.36 11.75
CA GLY A 213 -3.68 16.77 10.50
C GLY A 213 -3.52 15.82 9.31
N GLY A 214 -4.59 15.20 8.93
CA GLY A 214 -4.94 14.95 7.53
C GLY A 214 -4.54 13.63 6.88
N GLY A 215 -3.69 12.82 7.48
CA GLY A 215 -3.17 11.61 6.84
C GLY A 215 -3.68 10.27 7.38
N ARG A 216 -4.67 10.30 8.29
CA ARG A 216 -5.20 9.08 8.92
C ARG A 216 -6.25 8.43 8.03
N SER A 217 -6.13 7.12 7.85
CA SER A 217 -7.19 6.25 7.33
C SER A 217 -7.47 5.16 8.36
N SER A 218 -8.69 5.13 8.87
CA SER A 218 -9.17 4.04 9.72
C SER A 218 -9.42 2.83 8.84
N THR A 219 -8.93 1.69 9.28
CA THR A 219 -9.12 0.43 8.57
C THR A 219 -9.70 -0.63 9.48
N HIS A 220 -10.54 -1.48 8.91
CA HIS A 220 -11.14 -2.64 9.55
C HIS A 220 -11.13 -3.82 8.59
N THR A 221 -11.47 -4.98 9.09
CA THR A 221 -11.44 -6.23 8.30
C THR A 221 -12.87 -6.70 8.05
N SER A 222 -13.24 -6.90 6.78
CA SER A 222 -14.53 -7.47 6.41
C SER A 222 -14.65 -8.95 6.76
N SER A 223 -15.84 -9.52 6.64
CA SER A 223 -16.08 -10.95 6.86
C SER A 223 -15.28 -11.86 5.91
N SER A 224 -14.89 -11.34 4.74
CA SER A 224 -14.04 -12.05 3.78
C SER A 224 -12.55 -12.03 4.14
N GLY A 225 -12.15 -11.25 5.16
CA GLY A 225 -10.75 -11.06 5.56
C GLY A 225 -10.04 -9.96 4.79
N ARG A 226 -10.73 -9.17 3.97
CA ARG A 226 -10.18 -8.05 3.24
C ARG A 226 -10.18 -6.78 4.10
N SER A 227 -9.14 -5.95 3.94
CA SER A 227 -9.05 -4.68 4.66
C SER A 227 -9.84 -3.60 3.92
N HIS A 228 -10.72 -2.94 4.65
CA HIS A 228 -11.51 -1.81 4.20
C HIS A 228 -11.21 -0.57 5.04
N GLY A 229 -11.40 0.60 4.45
CA GLY A 229 -11.56 1.86 5.14
C GLY A 229 -12.98 2.36 4.97
N GLY A 230 -13.32 3.46 5.59
CA GLY A 230 -14.63 4.03 5.38
C GLY A 230 -15.14 4.86 6.56
N GLY A 231 -16.31 5.40 6.36
CA GLY A 231 -17.04 6.15 7.40
C GLY A 231 -18.49 6.32 7.01
N GLY A 232 -19.35 6.54 8.01
CA GLY A 232 -20.77 6.67 7.79
C GLY A 232 -21.42 7.71 8.70
N ARG A 233 -22.63 8.15 8.34
CA ARG A 233 -23.42 9.13 9.06
C ARG A 233 -24.92 8.88 8.88
N LYS A 234 -25.69 9.08 9.94
CA LYS A 234 -27.15 9.07 9.87
C LYS A 234 -27.69 10.40 9.32
N PHE A 235 -28.74 10.34 8.49
CA PHE A 235 -29.36 11.48 7.82
C PHE A 235 -30.89 11.51 8.01
#